data_d27158bbdd5cc25cea591fd4e89ac2bf
#
_entry.id   d27158bbdd5cc25cea591fd4e89ac2bf
#
_cell.length_a   1.000
_cell.length_b   1.000
_cell.length_c   1.000
_cell.angle_alpha   90.00
_cell.angle_beta   90.00
_cell.angle_gamma   90.00
#
_symmetry.space_group_name_H-M   'P 1'
#
loop_
_entity.id
_entity.type
_entity.pdbx_description
1 polymer ?
#
loop_
_entity_poly.entity_id
_entity_poly.type
_entity_poly.pdbx_seq_one_letter_code
_entity_poly.pdbx_strand_id
1 'polypeptide(L)'
;TSSVISTDVIIVGAGASGLMCAANLKTGGLILEGTSRIGTKLMMSGHGHCNITHAGNIKDFPSCYGDSGRLIRKILYKYSNADLVSFLNSRGIKTVTQADGRVFPESMRAQDVRDAFLSASSQNGFKVITNRKVVEIGFSDEGQINKESSESDIRQYLVTAEAPDGQRFCYEAKHLVIATGGKSYPRSGSDGFMFDVVNEGLGLEHTELKPSLAPLEIKGYPYGELSGISFDKAEVSIYPNAGRRLVLLNGSLLLAHDNFTGPAILNSSKYAEPGCWLQINYVGMSRDEVLARLISATGTEFKSSHGRCSGARIAQSGELGAIIAKEFALPRRFANEVAKRSACSAKKAAVLLTEDRFEIESRGDFSKDIVTAGGLRLDQFECKSM
;
A
#
# COMPACT_ATOMS: atom_id res chain seq x y z
N THR A 1 -16.46 -30.98 -27.03
CA THR A 1 -16.54 -31.04 -25.55
C THR A 1 -15.13 -30.97 -25.03
N SER A 2 -14.75 -29.80 -24.46
CA SER A 2 -13.46 -29.64 -23.78
C SER A 2 -13.40 -30.59 -22.59
N SER A 3 -12.37 -31.43 -22.52
CA SER A 3 -12.18 -32.31 -21.37
C SER A 3 -11.97 -31.49 -20.10
N VAL A 4 -12.71 -31.78 -19.03
CA VAL A 4 -12.52 -31.16 -17.72
C VAL A 4 -11.26 -31.74 -17.08
N ILE A 5 -10.40 -30.87 -16.56
CA ILE A 5 -9.16 -31.26 -15.89
C ILE A 5 -9.44 -31.25 -14.38
N SER A 6 -9.45 -32.42 -13.76
CA SER A 6 -9.71 -32.57 -12.32
C SER A 6 -8.42 -32.57 -11.50
N THR A 7 -8.45 -31.93 -10.32
CA THR A 7 -7.34 -31.87 -9.36
C THR A 7 -7.89 -31.72 -7.93
N ASP A 8 -7.07 -31.93 -6.91
CA ASP A 8 -7.52 -31.70 -5.53
C ASP A 8 -7.61 -30.23 -5.18
N VAL A 9 -6.65 -29.41 -5.65
CA VAL A 9 -6.55 -27.98 -5.31
C VAL A 9 -6.32 -27.13 -6.56
N ILE A 10 -7.09 -26.07 -6.71
CA ILE A 10 -6.81 -24.98 -7.66
C ILE A 10 -6.48 -23.72 -6.87
N ILE A 11 -5.35 -23.10 -7.22
CA ILE A 11 -4.96 -21.76 -6.74
C ILE A 11 -5.06 -20.81 -7.93
N VAL A 12 -5.83 -19.74 -7.81
CA VAL A 12 -5.97 -18.70 -8.82
C VAL A 12 -5.02 -17.55 -8.50
N GLY A 13 -4.01 -17.38 -9.36
CA GLY A 13 -2.96 -16.37 -9.24
C GLY A 13 -1.62 -16.91 -8.74
N ALA A 14 -0.57 -16.74 -9.54
CA ALA A 14 0.81 -17.10 -9.21
C ALA A 14 1.59 -15.88 -8.67
N GLY A 15 0.94 -15.05 -7.85
CA GLY A 15 1.56 -13.98 -7.08
C GLY A 15 2.21 -14.49 -5.79
N ALA A 16 2.69 -13.60 -4.93
CA ALA A 16 3.34 -13.95 -3.66
C ALA A 16 2.46 -14.85 -2.78
N SER A 17 1.16 -14.54 -2.64
CA SER A 17 0.23 -15.30 -1.80
C SER A 17 -0.07 -16.68 -2.36
N GLY A 18 -0.32 -16.80 -3.68
CA GLY A 18 -0.60 -18.09 -4.30
C GLY A 18 0.60 -19.03 -4.28
N LEU A 19 1.79 -18.52 -4.59
CA LEU A 19 3.03 -19.29 -4.49
C LEU A 19 3.33 -19.71 -3.05
N MET A 20 3.13 -18.81 -2.08
CA MET A 20 3.33 -19.11 -0.67
C MET A 20 2.35 -20.17 -0.18
N CYS A 21 1.08 -20.11 -0.59
CA CYS A 21 0.07 -21.11 -0.29
C CYS A 21 0.52 -22.49 -0.82
N ALA A 22 0.86 -22.59 -2.11
CA ALA A 22 1.33 -23.82 -2.72
C ALA A 22 2.62 -24.37 -2.08
N ALA A 23 3.51 -23.46 -1.66
CA ALA A 23 4.76 -23.85 -1.00
C ALA A 23 4.56 -24.45 0.40
N ASN A 24 3.38 -24.29 1.01
CA ASN A 24 3.05 -24.84 2.34
C ASN A 24 2.02 -25.97 2.29
N LEU A 25 1.29 -26.17 1.19
CA LEU A 25 0.37 -27.28 1.01
C LEU A 25 1.11 -28.52 0.48
N LYS A 26 0.79 -29.70 1.00
CA LYS A 26 1.43 -30.98 0.60
C LYS A 26 0.54 -31.87 -0.28
N THR A 27 -0.58 -31.32 -0.74
CA THR A 27 -1.58 -32.09 -1.51
C THR A 27 -1.32 -32.10 -3.02
N GLY A 28 -0.50 -31.17 -3.52
CA GLY A 28 -0.36 -30.91 -4.95
C GLY A 28 -1.60 -30.20 -5.53
N GLY A 29 -1.52 -29.85 -6.82
CA GLY A 29 -2.62 -29.18 -7.50
C GLY A 29 -2.14 -28.29 -8.66
N LEU A 30 -3.02 -27.38 -9.08
CA LEU A 30 -2.78 -26.44 -10.17
C LEU A 30 -2.77 -25.00 -9.65
N ILE A 31 -1.84 -24.19 -10.17
CA ILE A 31 -1.85 -22.75 -10.02
C ILE A 31 -2.15 -22.15 -11.40
N LEU A 32 -3.29 -21.45 -11.53
CA LEU A 32 -3.70 -20.79 -12.76
C LEU A 32 -3.28 -19.32 -12.72
N GLU A 33 -2.40 -18.93 -13.63
CA GLU A 33 -1.89 -17.55 -13.74
C GLU A 33 -2.41 -16.92 -15.04
N GLY A 34 -3.07 -15.76 -14.91
CA GLY A 34 -3.69 -15.07 -16.03
C GLY A 34 -2.70 -14.48 -17.03
N THR A 35 -1.50 -14.14 -16.58
CA THR A 35 -0.44 -13.53 -17.39
C THR A 35 0.60 -14.57 -17.85
N SER A 36 1.51 -14.15 -18.71
CA SER A 36 2.67 -14.98 -19.11
C SER A 36 3.79 -14.99 -18.05
N ARG A 37 3.70 -14.16 -17.00
CA ARG A 37 4.78 -13.94 -16.02
C ARG A 37 4.33 -14.26 -14.61
N ILE A 38 5.12 -15.06 -13.92
CA ILE A 38 4.87 -15.46 -12.54
C ILE A 38 5.44 -14.41 -11.58
N GLY A 39 4.64 -13.99 -10.59
CA GLY A 39 5.10 -13.13 -9.49
C GLY A 39 5.42 -11.69 -9.90
N THR A 40 4.74 -11.13 -10.89
CA THR A 40 5.06 -9.79 -11.45
C THR A 40 5.17 -8.71 -10.38
N LYS A 41 4.21 -8.59 -9.46
CA LYS A 41 4.28 -7.61 -8.35
C LYS A 41 5.37 -7.92 -7.34
N LEU A 42 5.62 -9.20 -7.06
CA LEU A 42 6.74 -9.62 -6.21
C LEU A 42 8.07 -9.12 -6.79
N MET A 43 8.26 -9.29 -8.10
CA MET A 43 9.46 -8.84 -8.81
C MET A 43 9.65 -7.32 -8.82
N MET A 44 8.55 -6.56 -8.69
CA MET A 44 8.59 -5.09 -8.63
C MET A 44 8.77 -4.56 -7.20
N SER A 45 8.44 -5.35 -6.18
CA SER A 45 8.44 -4.91 -4.79
C SER A 45 9.83 -4.45 -4.33
N GLY A 46 9.87 -3.37 -3.52
CA GLY A 46 11.13 -2.83 -3.02
C GLY A 46 12.10 -2.41 -4.13
N HIS A 47 11.60 -1.88 -5.26
CA HIS A 47 12.41 -1.51 -6.44
C HIS A 47 13.19 -2.69 -7.05
N GLY A 48 12.59 -3.88 -7.03
CA GLY A 48 13.22 -5.10 -7.53
C GLY A 48 14.06 -5.87 -6.48
N HIS A 49 14.17 -5.32 -5.27
CA HIS A 49 14.91 -5.95 -4.16
C HIS A 49 14.06 -6.90 -3.31
N CYS A 50 12.74 -6.90 -3.49
CA CYS A 50 11.76 -7.66 -2.71
C CYS A 50 11.73 -7.29 -1.21
N ASN A 51 10.96 -6.28 -0.85
CA ASN A 51 10.61 -6.07 0.55
C ASN A 51 9.70 -7.23 1.02
N ILE A 52 10.28 -8.20 1.73
CA ILE A 52 9.64 -9.46 2.12
C ILE A 52 8.60 -9.20 3.22
N THR A 53 9.01 -8.51 4.27
CA THR A 53 8.22 -8.21 5.45
C THR A 53 8.86 -7.11 6.29
N HIS A 54 8.33 -6.90 7.51
CA HIS A 54 8.89 -6.01 8.51
C HIS A 54 9.29 -6.82 9.76
N ALA A 55 10.42 -6.49 10.38
CA ALA A 55 10.96 -7.19 11.54
C ALA A 55 10.29 -6.82 12.89
N GLY A 56 9.25 -5.99 12.87
CA GLY A 56 8.51 -5.60 14.07
C GLY A 56 7.80 -6.78 14.75
N ASN A 57 7.32 -6.54 15.97
CA ASN A 57 6.56 -7.54 16.71
C ASN A 57 5.24 -7.81 16.00
N ILE A 58 4.90 -9.07 15.75
CA ILE A 58 3.66 -9.46 15.06
C ILE A 58 2.40 -8.92 15.77
N LYS A 59 2.46 -8.66 17.06
CA LYS A 59 1.35 -8.09 17.83
C LYS A 59 0.97 -6.67 17.41
N ASP A 60 1.89 -5.95 16.77
CA ASP A 60 1.70 -4.57 16.31
C ASP A 60 1.10 -4.52 14.90
N PHE A 61 1.24 -5.59 14.11
CA PHE A 61 0.76 -5.66 12.72
C PHE A 61 -0.75 -5.44 12.57
N PRO A 62 -1.64 -5.97 13.45
CA PRO A 62 -3.08 -5.74 13.31
C PRO A 62 -3.45 -4.25 13.27
N SER A 63 -2.72 -3.38 13.97
CA SER A 63 -2.98 -1.93 13.97
C SER A 63 -2.81 -1.27 12.59
N CYS A 64 -2.01 -1.88 11.70
CA CYS A 64 -1.79 -1.40 10.34
C CYS A 64 -2.99 -1.67 9.41
N TYR A 65 -3.90 -2.56 9.80
CA TYR A 65 -5.05 -2.97 9.00
C TYR A 65 -6.37 -2.26 9.38
N GLY A 66 -6.27 -1.15 10.14
CA GLY A 66 -7.45 -0.39 10.56
C GLY A 66 -8.45 -1.25 11.33
N ASP A 67 -9.76 -1.07 11.06
CA ASP A 67 -10.82 -1.79 11.77
C ASP A 67 -10.80 -3.30 11.54
N SER A 68 -10.29 -3.74 10.39
CA SER A 68 -10.15 -5.17 10.04
C SER A 68 -9.07 -5.88 10.86
N GLY A 69 -8.17 -5.16 11.52
CA GLY A 69 -7.05 -5.74 12.26
C GLY A 69 -7.47 -6.73 13.35
N ARG A 70 -8.62 -6.52 13.99
CA ARG A 70 -9.16 -7.45 14.99
C ARG A 70 -9.57 -8.79 14.39
N LEU A 71 -10.14 -8.78 13.19
CA LEU A 71 -10.63 -9.97 12.50
C LEU A 71 -9.47 -10.83 12.00
N ILE A 72 -8.47 -10.21 11.38
CA ILE A 72 -7.32 -10.92 10.78
C ILE A 72 -6.21 -11.26 11.79
N ARG A 73 -6.29 -10.77 13.03
CA ARG A 73 -5.25 -10.97 14.06
C ARG A 73 -4.86 -12.43 14.25
N LYS A 74 -5.83 -13.34 14.26
CA LYS A 74 -5.57 -14.78 14.45
C LYS A 74 -4.79 -15.38 13.29
N ILE A 75 -5.10 -14.93 12.07
CA ILE A 75 -4.41 -15.37 10.84
C ILE A 75 -2.95 -14.90 10.91
N LEU A 76 -2.71 -13.63 11.23
CA LEU A 76 -1.36 -13.07 11.36
C LEU A 76 -0.53 -13.77 12.44
N TYR A 77 -1.16 -14.20 13.54
CA TYR A 77 -0.45 -14.90 14.61
C TYR A 77 -0.21 -16.39 14.30
N LYS A 78 -1.04 -16.98 13.44
CA LYS A 78 -0.87 -18.38 13.01
C LYS A 78 0.31 -18.55 12.05
N TYR A 79 0.57 -17.55 11.23
CA TYR A 79 1.73 -17.47 10.34
C TYR A 79 2.30 -16.06 10.37
N SER A 80 3.36 -15.88 11.13
CA SER A 80 3.94 -14.57 11.44
C SER A 80 5.00 -14.15 10.40
N ASN A 81 5.46 -12.90 10.52
CA ASN A 81 6.61 -12.40 9.78
C ASN A 81 7.89 -13.20 10.07
N ALA A 82 8.06 -13.68 11.31
CA ALA A 82 9.20 -14.53 11.69
C ALA A 82 9.13 -15.92 11.03
N ASP A 83 7.92 -16.49 10.90
CA ASP A 83 7.73 -17.77 10.20
C ASP A 83 8.09 -17.65 8.72
N LEU A 84 7.69 -16.55 8.07
CA LEU A 84 8.05 -16.27 6.67
C LEU A 84 9.57 -16.16 6.49
N VAL A 85 10.26 -15.43 7.38
CA VAL A 85 11.71 -15.31 7.36
C VAL A 85 12.36 -16.68 7.55
N SER A 86 11.90 -17.48 8.53
CA SER A 86 12.39 -18.84 8.79
C SER A 86 12.19 -19.76 7.59
N PHE A 87 11.02 -19.68 6.94
CA PHE A 87 10.72 -20.43 5.72
C PHE A 87 11.73 -20.12 4.61
N LEU A 88 12.00 -18.85 4.34
CA LEU A 88 12.96 -18.44 3.30
C LEU A 88 14.40 -18.84 3.66
N ASN A 89 14.81 -18.65 4.91
CA ASN A 89 16.14 -19.05 5.38
C ASN A 89 16.37 -20.57 5.26
N SER A 90 15.35 -21.38 5.57
CA SER A 90 15.42 -22.84 5.42
C SER A 90 15.58 -23.31 3.97
N ARG A 91 15.29 -22.41 3.01
CA ARG A 91 15.47 -22.66 1.56
C ARG A 91 16.68 -21.95 0.97
N GLY A 92 17.60 -21.51 1.82
CA GLY A 92 18.86 -20.89 1.39
C GLY A 92 18.75 -19.39 1.06
N ILE A 93 17.58 -18.77 1.26
CA ILE A 93 17.42 -17.32 1.07
C ILE A 93 17.72 -16.63 2.39
N LYS A 94 18.96 -16.21 2.59
CA LYS A 94 19.33 -15.38 3.73
C LYS A 94 18.66 -14.03 3.65
N THR A 95 18.27 -13.48 4.80
CA THR A 95 17.57 -12.19 4.89
C THR A 95 18.35 -11.16 5.69
N VAL A 96 18.20 -9.90 5.35
CA VAL A 96 18.76 -8.75 6.07
C VAL A 96 17.67 -7.78 6.47
N THR A 97 17.74 -7.26 7.70
CA THR A 97 16.83 -6.23 8.19
C THR A 97 17.50 -4.86 8.08
N GLN A 98 16.85 -3.91 7.42
CA GLN A 98 17.31 -2.53 7.33
C GLN A 98 16.99 -1.75 8.62
N ALA A 99 17.61 -0.58 8.77
CA ALA A 99 17.45 0.27 9.96
C ALA A 99 16.00 0.72 10.21
N ASP A 100 15.17 0.77 9.19
CA ASP A 100 13.74 1.08 9.27
C ASP A 100 12.84 -0.15 9.51
N GLY A 101 13.43 -1.31 9.75
CA GLY A 101 12.74 -2.56 10.04
C GLY A 101 12.29 -3.36 8.81
N ARG A 102 12.47 -2.87 7.60
CA ARG A 102 12.16 -3.63 6.38
C ARG A 102 13.12 -4.80 6.21
N VAL A 103 12.60 -5.94 5.78
CA VAL A 103 13.36 -7.17 5.57
C VAL A 103 13.47 -7.47 4.09
N PHE A 104 14.69 -7.68 3.62
CA PHE A 104 15.02 -8.00 2.22
C PHE A 104 15.82 -9.30 2.14
N PRO A 105 15.86 -9.98 0.99
CA PRO A 105 16.87 -11.01 0.76
C PRO A 105 18.26 -10.36 0.76
N GLU A 106 19.26 -11.03 1.32
CA GLU A 106 20.65 -10.54 1.35
C GLU A 106 21.19 -10.26 -0.05
N SER A 107 20.75 -11.02 -1.04
CA SER A 107 21.09 -10.82 -2.45
C SER A 107 20.47 -9.57 -3.09
N MET A 108 19.51 -8.91 -2.44
CA MET A 108 18.73 -7.80 -2.99
C MET A 108 18.08 -8.12 -4.35
N ARG A 109 17.70 -9.37 -4.58
CA ARG A 109 17.10 -9.85 -5.84
C ARG A 109 15.75 -10.49 -5.57
N ALA A 110 14.68 -9.86 -6.03
CA ALA A 110 13.32 -10.40 -5.92
C ALA A 110 13.15 -11.76 -6.61
N GLN A 111 13.97 -12.02 -7.63
CA GLN A 111 13.98 -13.28 -8.36
C GLN A 111 14.30 -14.48 -7.46
N ASP A 112 15.26 -14.33 -6.56
CA ASP A 112 15.68 -15.43 -5.68
C ASP A 112 14.54 -15.86 -4.75
N VAL A 113 13.77 -14.88 -4.24
CA VAL A 113 12.59 -15.14 -3.41
C VAL A 113 11.48 -15.82 -4.22
N ARG A 114 11.19 -15.34 -5.43
CA ARG A 114 10.21 -15.96 -6.34
C ARG A 114 10.60 -17.42 -6.65
N ASP A 115 11.84 -17.65 -6.99
CA ASP A 115 12.33 -18.96 -7.40
C ASP A 115 12.33 -19.96 -6.23
N ALA A 116 12.59 -19.49 -4.99
CA ALA A 116 12.44 -20.29 -3.79
C ALA A 116 10.99 -20.74 -3.57
N PHE A 117 10.00 -19.84 -3.74
CA PHE A 117 8.58 -20.21 -3.66
C PHE A 117 8.17 -21.17 -4.78
N LEU A 118 8.60 -20.93 -6.02
CA LEU A 118 8.32 -21.83 -7.14
C LEU A 118 8.88 -23.23 -6.94
N SER A 119 10.14 -23.31 -6.50
CA SER A 119 10.78 -24.60 -6.19
C SER A 119 10.02 -25.36 -5.11
N ALA A 120 9.64 -24.66 -4.03
CA ALA A 120 8.86 -25.24 -2.94
C ALA A 120 7.48 -25.73 -3.39
N SER A 121 6.78 -24.92 -4.21
CA SER A 121 5.49 -25.29 -4.77
C SER A 121 5.58 -26.54 -5.65
N SER A 122 6.60 -26.60 -6.50
CA SER A 122 6.86 -27.75 -7.37
C SER A 122 7.18 -29.02 -6.56
N GLN A 123 8.00 -28.91 -5.51
CA GLN A 123 8.31 -30.02 -4.60
C GLN A 123 7.05 -30.55 -3.89
N ASN A 124 6.07 -29.71 -3.65
CA ASN A 124 4.78 -30.08 -3.07
C ASN A 124 3.75 -30.59 -4.12
N GLY A 125 4.17 -30.76 -5.38
CA GLY A 125 3.31 -31.32 -6.44
C GLY A 125 2.43 -30.29 -7.15
N PHE A 126 2.65 -28.99 -6.97
CA PHE A 126 1.92 -27.95 -7.70
C PHE A 126 2.56 -27.66 -9.07
N LYS A 127 1.69 -27.50 -10.09
CA LYS A 127 2.07 -27.09 -11.43
C LYS A 127 1.48 -25.72 -11.73
N VAL A 128 2.32 -24.75 -12.14
CA VAL A 128 1.85 -23.44 -12.60
C VAL A 128 1.52 -23.50 -14.09
N ILE A 129 0.34 -23.03 -14.43
CA ILE A 129 -0.13 -22.87 -15.82
C ILE A 129 -0.33 -21.38 -16.07
N THR A 130 0.53 -20.77 -16.86
CA THR A 130 0.44 -19.37 -17.27
C THR A 130 -0.52 -19.18 -18.45
N ASN A 131 -0.89 -17.94 -18.74
CA ASN A 131 -1.87 -17.58 -19.78
C ASN A 131 -3.19 -18.33 -19.59
N ARG A 132 -3.67 -18.38 -18.34
CA ARG A 132 -4.97 -18.96 -17.95
C ARG A 132 -5.69 -17.96 -17.05
N LYS A 133 -6.29 -16.94 -17.66
CA LYS A 133 -7.11 -15.96 -16.95
C LYS A 133 -8.42 -16.64 -16.54
N VAL A 134 -8.62 -16.83 -15.25
CA VAL A 134 -9.91 -17.34 -14.74
C VAL A 134 -10.96 -16.28 -15.00
N VAL A 135 -12.04 -16.69 -15.67
CA VAL A 135 -13.14 -15.82 -16.10
C VAL A 135 -14.48 -16.22 -15.50
N GLU A 136 -14.59 -17.43 -14.95
CA GLU A 136 -15.80 -17.92 -14.33
C GLU A 136 -15.45 -18.92 -13.23
N ILE A 137 -16.20 -18.86 -12.14
CA ILE A 137 -16.11 -19.79 -11.01
C ILE A 137 -17.54 -20.18 -10.65
N GLY A 138 -17.76 -21.44 -10.34
CA GLY A 138 -19.04 -21.96 -9.89
C GLY A 138 -18.86 -23.30 -9.19
N PHE A 139 -19.94 -24.05 -9.14
CA PHE A 139 -19.94 -25.41 -8.59
C PHE A 139 -20.38 -26.39 -9.66
N SER A 140 -19.86 -27.60 -9.63
CA SER A 140 -20.35 -28.66 -10.51
C SER A 140 -21.78 -29.09 -10.11
N ASP A 141 -22.63 -29.28 -11.11
CA ASP A 141 -24.04 -29.68 -10.92
C ASP A 141 -24.21 -31.17 -10.54
N GLU A 142 -23.14 -31.96 -10.57
CA GLU A 142 -23.19 -33.40 -10.23
C GLU A 142 -23.22 -33.63 -8.71
N GLY A 143 -24.27 -33.17 -8.09
CA GLY A 143 -24.59 -33.36 -6.68
C GLY A 143 -26.07 -33.09 -6.42
N GLN A 144 -26.96 -33.77 -7.15
CA GLN A 144 -28.30 -33.97 -6.60
C GLN A 144 -28.13 -34.73 -5.28
N ILE A 145 -28.29 -33.98 -4.19
CA ILE A 145 -28.27 -34.49 -2.82
C ILE A 145 -29.32 -35.61 -2.73
N ASN A 146 -28.91 -36.84 -2.98
CA ASN A 146 -29.64 -37.99 -2.47
C ASN A 146 -29.51 -37.93 -0.96
N LYS A 147 -30.60 -37.63 -0.26
CA LYS A 147 -30.69 -37.47 1.20
C LYS A 147 -30.28 -38.70 2.03
N GLU A 148 -29.67 -39.71 1.41
CA GLU A 148 -29.34 -41.00 2.03
C GLU A 148 -27.85 -41.38 1.92
N SER A 149 -26.98 -40.55 1.34
CA SER A 149 -25.55 -40.88 1.24
C SER A 149 -24.71 -40.10 2.27
N SER A 150 -23.98 -40.87 3.06
CA SER A 150 -22.98 -40.51 4.05
C SER A 150 -21.87 -39.57 3.49
N GLU A 151 -21.46 -38.54 4.25
CA GLU A 151 -20.18 -37.81 4.36
C GLU A 151 -19.28 -37.59 3.12
N SER A 152 -19.64 -38.00 1.89
CA SER A 152 -18.71 -37.98 0.74
C SER A 152 -19.07 -37.04 -0.42
N ASP A 153 -20.17 -36.32 -0.40
CA ASP A 153 -20.54 -35.41 -1.50
C ASP A 153 -20.05 -33.96 -1.23
N ILE A 154 -18.73 -33.80 -1.19
CA ILE A 154 -18.13 -32.45 -1.20
C ILE A 154 -18.40 -31.87 -2.59
N ARG A 155 -19.21 -30.81 -2.64
CA ARG A 155 -19.49 -30.05 -3.86
C ARG A 155 -18.18 -29.54 -4.43
N GLN A 156 -17.90 -29.87 -5.69
CA GLN A 156 -16.61 -29.45 -6.33
C GLN A 156 -16.75 -28.07 -6.95
N TYR A 157 -15.65 -27.33 -6.97
CA TYR A 157 -15.56 -26.05 -7.67
C TYR A 157 -15.30 -26.30 -9.15
N LEU A 158 -16.07 -25.63 -10.01
CA LEU A 158 -15.84 -25.56 -11.44
C LEU A 158 -15.22 -24.22 -11.78
N VAL A 159 -14.08 -24.23 -12.46
CA VAL A 159 -13.30 -23.04 -12.80
C VAL A 159 -13.06 -23.00 -14.30
N THR A 160 -13.53 -21.94 -14.97
CA THR A 160 -13.26 -21.71 -16.39
C THR A 160 -12.17 -20.67 -16.54
N ALA A 161 -11.11 -21.03 -17.25
CA ALA A 161 -10.05 -20.09 -17.60
C ALA A 161 -9.93 -19.93 -19.11
N GLU A 162 -9.54 -18.73 -19.54
CA GLU A 162 -9.36 -18.36 -20.94
C GLU A 162 -7.89 -18.07 -21.25
N ALA A 163 -7.43 -18.60 -22.37
CA ALA A 163 -6.11 -18.28 -22.93
C ALA A 163 -6.16 -17.01 -23.80
N PRO A 164 -5.02 -16.39 -24.14
CA PRO A 164 -4.96 -15.17 -24.95
C PRO A 164 -5.58 -15.28 -26.35
N ASP A 165 -5.69 -16.49 -26.88
CA ASP A 165 -6.34 -16.80 -28.17
C ASP A 165 -7.87 -17.01 -28.06
N GLY A 166 -8.43 -16.83 -26.85
CA GLY A 166 -9.85 -17.04 -26.57
C GLY A 166 -10.23 -18.50 -26.30
N GLN A 167 -9.28 -19.44 -26.34
CA GLN A 167 -9.58 -20.83 -25.99
C GLN A 167 -9.93 -20.96 -24.52
N ARG A 168 -11.04 -21.63 -24.20
CA ARG A 168 -11.49 -21.88 -22.84
C ARG A 168 -11.11 -23.27 -22.35
N PHE A 169 -10.74 -23.35 -21.08
CA PHE A 169 -10.33 -24.54 -20.37
C PHE A 169 -11.15 -24.67 -19.08
N CYS A 170 -11.72 -25.84 -18.88
CA CYS A 170 -12.52 -26.14 -17.68
C CYS A 170 -11.69 -26.98 -16.71
N TYR A 171 -11.70 -26.58 -15.44
CA TYR A 171 -11.03 -27.26 -14.35
C TYR A 171 -12.02 -27.55 -13.24
N GLU A 172 -11.81 -28.65 -12.53
CA GLU A 172 -12.62 -29.05 -11.40
C GLU A 172 -11.72 -29.33 -10.20
N ALA A 173 -12.12 -28.89 -8.99
CA ALA A 173 -11.33 -29.13 -7.78
C ALA A 173 -12.21 -29.21 -6.53
N LYS A 174 -11.73 -29.96 -5.53
CA LYS A 174 -12.32 -30.01 -4.20
C LYS A 174 -12.10 -28.73 -3.39
N HIS A 175 -10.94 -28.08 -3.63
CA HIS A 175 -10.54 -26.87 -2.92
C HIS A 175 -10.12 -25.78 -3.91
N LEU A 176 -10.59 -24.58 -3.64
CA LEU A 176 -10.29 -23.39 -4.43
C LEU A 176 -9.64 -22.30 -3.54
N VAL A 177 -8.51 -21.79 -3.98
CA VAL A 177 -7.82 -20.67 -3.34
C VAL A 177 -7.80 -19.48 -4.28
N ILE A 178 -8.34 -18.34 -3.85
CA ILE A 178 -8.29 -17.08 -4.60
C ILE A 178 -7.13 -16.26 -4.11
N ALA A 179 -6.10 -16.10 -4.95
CA ALA A 179 -4.84 -15.40 -4.63
C ALA A 179 -4.47 -14.35 -5.69
N THR A 180 -5.46 -13.73 -6.32
CA THR A 180 -5.30 -12.81 -7.47
C THR A 180 -4.85 -11.41 -7.10
N GLY A 181 -4.80 -11.08 -5.80
CA GLY A 181 -4.49 -9.75 -5.31
C GLY A 181 -5.66 -8.77 -5.43
N GLY A 182 -5.36 -7.49 -5.31
CA GLY A 182 -6.33 -6.41 -5.41
C GLY A 182 -6.37 -5.77 -6.81
N LYS A 183 -6.34 -4.41 -6.85
CA LYS A 183 -6.42 -3.62 -8.08
C LYS A 183 -5.15 -2.77 -8.34
N SER A 184 -4.22 -2.74 -7.38
CA SER A 184 -2.97 -1.99 -7.50
C SER A 184 -2.06 -2.55 -8.58
N TYR A 185 -1.49 -1.67 -9.40
CA TYR A 185 -0.71 -2.03 -10.59
C TYR A 185 -1.45 -2.97 -11.56
N PRO A 186 -2.57 -2.53 -12.18
CA PRO A 186 -3.42 -3.40 -13.01
C PRO A 186 -2.67 -4.12 -14.13
N ARG A 187 -1.64 -3.47 -14.70
CA ARG A 187 -0.77 -4.06 -15.74
C ARG A 187 0.02 -5.30 -15.28
N SER A 188 0.07 -5.57 -13.98
CA SER A 188 0.69 -6.78 -13.42
C SER A 188 -0.23 -8.00 -13.40
N GLY A 189 -1.46 -7.88 -13.89
CA GLY A 189 -2.51 -8.90 -13.83
C GLY A 189 -3.45 -8.76 -12.62
N SER A 190 -3.22 -7.76 -11.76
CA SER A 190 -4.05 -7.47 -10.57
C SER A 190 -5.00 -6.30 -10.90
N ASP A 191 -5.98 -6.57 -11.77
CA ASP A 191 -6.88 -5.57 -12.35
C ASP A 191 -8.21 -5.40 -11.58
N GLY A 192 -8.42 -6.23 -10.54
CA GLY A 192 -9.66 -6.25 -9.75
C GLY A 192 -10.79 -7.08 -10.36
N PHE A 193 -10.63 -7.58 -11.59
CA PHE A 193 -11.67 -8.36 -12.29
C PHE A 193 -12.16 -9.57 -11.49
N MET A 194 -11.30 -10.20 -10.72
CA MET A 194 -11.67 -11.39 -9.94
C MET A 194 -12.71 -11.11 -8.85
N PHE A 195 -12.86 -9.87 -8.37
CA PHE A 195 -13.91 -9.55 -7.41
C PHE A 195 -15.31 -9.74 -8.01
N ASP A 196 -15.49 -9.37 -9.28
CA ASP A 196 -16.75 -9.58 -10.00
C ASP A 196 -17.00 -11.08 -10.23
N VAL A 197 -16.00 -11.82 -10.70
CA VAL A 197 -16.07 -13.28 -10.93
C VAL A 197 -16.46 -14.03 -9.65
N VAL A 198 -15.86 -13.66 -8.52
CA VAL A 198 -16.14 -14.30 -7.21
C VAL A 198 -17.53 -13.91 -6.70
N ASN A 199 -17.95 -12.68 -6.92
CA ASN A 199 -19.31 -12.25 -6.56
C ASN A 199 -20.37 -13.00 -7.39
N GLU A 200 -20.21 -13.04 -8.70
CA GLU A 200 -21.16 -13.71 -9.61
C GLU A 200 -21.23 -15.22 -9.37
N GLY A 201 -20.09 -15.88 -9.18
CA GLY A 201 -20.01 -17.33 -9.11
C GLY A 201 -20.19 -17.91 -7.70
N LEU A 202 -19.80 -17.20 -6.67
CA LEU A 202 -19.82 -17.68 -5.27
C LEU A 202 -20.70 -16.83 -4.35
N GLY A 203 -21.26 -15.72 -4.83
CA GLY A 203 -22.08 -14.80 -4.03
C GLY A 203 -21.28 -14.02 -2.96
N LEU A 204 -19.95 -13.94 -3.09
CA LEU A 204 -19.11 -13.24 -2.13
C LEU A 204 -18.97 -11.75 -2.49
N GLU A 205 -19.43 -10.90 -1.62
CA GLU A 205 -19.39 -9.45 -1.78
C GLU A 205 -18.02 -8.88 -1.40
N HIS A 206 -17.69 -7.72 -1.97
CA HIS A 206 -16.51 -6.96 -1.58
C HIS A 206 -16.88 -5.53 -1.15
N THR A 207 -16.03 -4.91 -0.35
CA THR A 207 -16.12 -3.48 -0.03
C THR A 207 -15.62 -2.66 -1.21
N GLU A 208 -15.93 -1.36 -1.20
CA GLU A 208 -15.38 -0.43 -2.20
C GLU A 208 -13.85 -0.51 -2.21
N LEU A 209 -13.28 -0.69 -3.40
CA LEU A 209 -11.83 -0.74 -3.59
C LEU A 209 -11.29 0.68 -3.74
N LYS A 210 -10.29 1.04 -2.94
CA LYS A 210 -9.66 2.37 -2.95
C LYS A 210 -8.13 2.26 -3.02
N PRO A 211 -7.44 3.18 -3.73
CA PRO A 211 -5.98 3.28 -3.65
C PRO A 211 -5.54 3.55 -2.21
N SER A 212 -4.47 2.92 -1.75
CA SER A 212 -3.87 3.15 -0.44
C SER A 212 -2.35 3.03 -0.52
N LEU A 213 -1.65 3.63 0.43
CA LEU A 213 -0.22 3.90 0.30
C LEU A 213 0.08 4.60 -1.04
N ALA A 214 -0.73 5.61 -1.34
CA ALA A 214 -0.72 6.35 -2.60
C ALA A 214 -0.26 7.80 -2.37
N PRO A 215 0.34 8.44 -3.38
CA PRO A 215 0.56 9.89 -3.36
C PRO A 215 -0.76 10.64 -3.22
N LEU A 216 -0.74 11.81 -2.61
CA LEU A 216 -1.90 12.68 -2.50
C LEU A 216 -1.84 13.77 -3.57
N GLU A 217 -2.83 13.79 -4.44
CA GLU A 217 -3.00 14.86 -5.43
C GLU A 217 -3.65 16.07 -4.77
N ILE A 218 -3.03 17.21 -4.97
CA ILE A 218 -3.33 18.44 -4.25
C ILE A 218 -3.79 19.51 -5.24
N LYS A 219 -4.90 20.14 -4.92
CA LYS A 219 -5.43 21.23 -5.73
C LYS A 219 -4.46 22.42 -5.72
N GLY A 220 -4.00 22.79 -6.91
CA GLY A 220 -3.07 23.92 -7.06
C GLY A 220 -1.70 23.68 -6.41
N TYR A 221 -1.15 22.47 -6.53
CA TYR A 221 0.14 22.08 -5.95
C TYR A 221 1.26 23.09 -6.27
N PRO A 222 1.89 23.73 -5.24
CA PRO A 222 2.79 24.85 -5.47
C PRO A 222 4.27 24.48 -5.60
N TYR A 223 4.63 23.20 -5.42
CA TYR A 223 6.04 22.78 -5.25
C TYR A 223 6.61 21.97 -6.41
N GLY A 224 5.98 21.98 -7.58
CA GLY A 224 6.43 21.22 -8.74
C GLY A 224 7.89 21.49 -9.14
N GLU A 225 8.30 22.76 -9.12
CA GLU A 225 9.67 23.18 -9.39
C GLU A 225 10.70 22.75 -8.31
N LEU A 226 10.20 22.28 -7.16
CA LEU A 226 11.01 21.83 -6.02
C LEU A 226 11.08 20.31 -5.92
N SER A 227 10.68 19.61 -6.96
CA SER A 227 10.70 18.14 -7.01
C SER A 227 12.09 17.60 -6.62
N GLY A 228 12.08 16.52 -5.83
CA GLY A 228 13.28 15.89 -5.28
C GLY A 228 13.70 16.38 -3.89
N ILE A 229 13.08 17.44 -3.36
CA ILE A 229 13.35 17.87 -1.98
C ILE A 229 12.62 16.95 -1.00
N SER A 230 13.35 16.42 -0.01
CA SER A 230 12.81 15.58 1.06
C SER A 230 12.98 16.24 2.43
N PHE A 231 12.07 15.86 3.34
CA PHE A 231 12.09 16.25 4.75
C PHE A 231 12.03 14.95 5.58
N ASP A 232 13.05 14.70 6.40
CA ASP A 232 13.15 13.41 7.12
C ASP A 232 12.15 13.27 8.27
N LYS A 233 11.69 14.38 8.83
CA LYS A 233 10.86 14.44 10.04
C LYS A 233 9.71 15.43 9.89
N ALA A 234 8.95 15.34 8.82
CA ALA A 234 7.75 16.13 8.67
C ALA A 234 6.61 15.56 9.52
N GLU A 235 5.74 16.45 10.03
CA GLU A 235 4.46 16.05 10.63
C GLU A 235 3.35 16.26 9.59
N VAL A 236 2.61 15.19 9.30
CA VAL A 236 1.52 15.19 8.33
C VAL A 236 0.20 14.95 9.05
N SER A 237 -0.74 15.84 8.88
CA SER A 237 -2.09 15.74 9.43
C SER A 237 -3.14 15.78 8.34
N ILE A 238 -4.18 14.95 8.48
CA ILE A 238 -5.37 15.00 7.62
C ILE A 238 -6.56 15.50 8.45
N TYR A 239 -7.27 16.46 7.91
CA TYR A 239 -8.50 17.04 8.47
C TYR A 239 -9.65 16.84 7.50
N PRO A 240 -10.86 16.48 7.97
CA PRO A 240 -12.05 16.52 7.16
C PRO A 240 -12.45 17.98 6.87
N ASN A 241 -13.39 18.20 5.96
CA ASN A 241 -13.90 19.53 5.65
C ASN A 241 -14.45 20.28 6.90
N ALA A 242 -15.04 19.52 7.82
CA ALA A 242 -15.49 20.02 9.12
C ALA A 242 -15.20 18.95 10.20
N GLY A 243 -14.63 19.36 11.31
CA GLY A 243 -14.40 18.45 12.42
C GLY A 243 -12.94 18.37 12.89
N ARG A 244 -12.66 17.34 13.65
CA ARG A 244 -11.35 17.12 14.28
C ARG A 244 -10.40 16.42 13.32
N ARG A 245 -9.09 16.60 13.57
CA ARG A 245 -8.02 15.89 12.87
C ARG A 245 -8.26 14.38 12.86
N LEU A 246 -8.21 13.75 11.67
CA LEU A 246 -8.36 12.31 11.48
C LEU A 246 -7.10 11.55 11.86
N VAL A 247 -5.93 12.10 11.51
CA VAL A 247 -4.65 11.47 11.76
C VAL A 247 -3.53 12.50 11.88
N LEU A 248 -2.50 12.18 12.68
CA LEU A 248 -1.20 12.83 12.71
C LEU A 248 -0.14 11.74 12.57
N LEU A 249 0.73 11.87 11.58
CA LEU A 249 1.85 10.96 11.33
C LEU A 249 3.15 11.75 11.22
N ASN A 250 4.21 11.19 11.80
CA ASN A 250 5.56 11.69 11.67
C ASN A 250 6.36 10.80 10.72
N GLY A 251 7.14 11.38 9.85
CA GLY A 251 7.98 10.61 8.93
C GLY A 251 8.56 11.44 7.80
N SER A 252 9.26 10.79 6.90
CA SER A 252 9.79 11.48 5.74
C SER A 252 8.69 11.82 4.74
N LEU A 253 8.83 13.00 4.14
CA LEU A 253 7.98 13.57 3.10
C LEU A 253 8.87 13.96 1.92
N LEU A 254 8.41 13.73 0.71
CA LEU A 254 9.09 14.07 -0.53
C LEU A 254 8.18 14.95 -1.39
N LEU A 255 8.73 16.06 -1.90
CA LEU A 255 8.08 16.86 -2.93
C LEU A 255 8.31 16.18 -4.29
N ALA A 256 7.25 15.73 -4.94
CA ALA A 256 7.28 15.23 -6.30
C ALA A 256 6.90 16.34 -7.31
N HIS A 257 6.77 16.00 -8.56
CA HIS A 257 6.51 16.98 -9.63
C HIS A 257 5.09 17.56 -9.57
N ASP A 258 4.14 16.73 -9.20
CA ASP A 258 2.69 17.03 -9.24
C ASP A 258 1.98 16.75 -7.90
N ASN A 259 2.70 16.23 -6.88
CA ASN A 259 2.09 15.81 -5.63
C ASN A 259 3.08 15.74 -4.47
N PHE A 260 2.55 15.48 -3.27
CA PHE A 260 3.33 15.03 -2.13
C PHE A 260 3.40 13.50 -2.08
N THR A 261 4.57 12.97 -1.72
CA THR A 261 4.80 11.54 -1.52
C THR A 261 5.76 11.31 -0.33
N GLY A 262 6.24 10.09 -0.15
CA GLY A 262 7.07 9.69 0.98
C GLY A 262 6.26 9.01 2.08
N PRO A 263 6.92 8.29 3.00
CA PRO A 263 6.27 7.44 4.01
C PRO A 263 5.18 8.12 4.82
N ALA A 264 5.37 9.38 5.25
CA ALA A 264 4.35 10.10 6.02
C ALA A 264 3.06 10.32 5.20
N ILE A 265 3.20 10.70 3.93
CA ILE A 265 2.06 10.88 3.01
C ILE A 265 1.41 9.54 2.66
N LEU A 266 2.21 8.55 2.24
CA LEU A 266 1.69 7.24 1.85
C LEU A 266 0.88 6.60 2.98
N ASN A 267 1.39 6.64 4.21
CA ASN A 267 0.69 6.09 5.38
C ASN A 267 -0.57 6.90 5.76
N SER A 268 -0.62 8.20 5.44
CA SER A 268 -1.80 9.04 5.70
C SER A 268 -2.89 8.89 4.64
N SER A 269 -2.56 8.37 3.45
CA SER A 269 -3.46 8.34 2.30
C SER A 269 -4.77 7.58 2.57
N LYS A 270 -4.77 6.57 3.42
CA LYS A 270 -5.99 5.82 3.79
C LYS A 270 -7.05 6.68 4.51
N TYR A 271 -6.67 7.81 5.09
CA TYR A 271 -7.56 8.76 5.75
C TYR A 271 -7.96 9.93 4.85
N ALA A 272 -7.35 10.04 3.67
CA ALA A 272 -7.57 11.12 2.75
C ALA A 272 -8.77 10.84 1.86
N GLU A 273 -9.74 11.74 1.82
CA GLU A 273 -10.84 11.73 0.86
C GLU A 273 -10.82 13.05 0.09
N PRO A 274 -11.37 13.13 -1.13
CA PRO A 274 -11.52 14.39 -1.85
C PRO A 274 -12.24 15.44 -0.98
N GLY A 275 -11.67 16.65 -0.94
CA GLY A 275 -12.17 17.75 -0.10
C GLY A 275 -11.64 17.74 1.34
N CYS A 276 -10.91 16.72 1.79
CA CYS A 276 -10.14 16.78 3.03
C CYS A 276 -8.96 17.76 2.88
N TRP A 277 -8.41 18.17 4.02
CA TRP A 277 -7.26 19.06 4.09
C TRP A 277 -6.04 18.32 4.58
N LEU A 278 -4.96 18.38 3.79
CA LEU A 278 -3.61 18.00 4.19
C LEU A 278 -2.96 19.19 4.88
N GLN A 279 -2.44 19.03 6.09
CA GLN A 279 -1.61 20.02 6.77
C GLN A 279 -0.23 19.45 7.03
N ILE A 280 0.80 20.22 6.69
CA ILE A 280 2.20 19.81 6.82
C ILE A 280 2.94 20.77 7.76
N ASN A 281 3.67 20.20 8.72
CA ASN A 281 4.68 20.87 9.51
C ASN A 281 6.06 20.31 9.09
N TYR A 282 6.84 21.13 8.43
CA TYR A 282 8.13 20.73 7.85
C TYR A 282 9.28 20.72 8.87
N VAL A 283 9.10 21.34 10.04
CA VAL A 283 10.15 21.59 11.03
C VAL A 283 9.93 20.88 12.36
N GLY A 284 8.75 20.29 12.59
CA GLY A 284 8.42 19.59 13.84
C GLY A 284 8.39 20.51 15.08
N MET A 285 8.15 21.80 14.87
CA MET A 285 8.11 22.83 15.92
C MET A 285 6.74 23.50 15.94
N SER A 286 6.37 24.11 17.06
CA SER A 286 5.16 24.93 17.13
C SER A 286 5.33 26.24 16.32
N ARG A 287 4.20 26.79 15.88
CA ARG A 287 4.19 28.05 15.14
C ARG A 287 4.83 29.20 15.95
N ASP A 288 4.58 29.24 17.25
CA ASP A 288 5.08 30.31 18.11
C ASP A 288 6.61 30.21 18.31
N GLU A 289 7.15 28.99 18.41
CA GLU A 289 8.62 28.76 18.44
C GLU A 289 9.29 29.17 17.14
N VAL A 290 8.69 28.78 16.00
CA VAL A 290 9.21 29.18 14.68
C VAL A 290 9.18 30.70 14.52
N LEU A 291 8.06 31.34 14.90
CA LEU A 291 7.92 32.78 14.82
C LEU A 291 8.94 33.49 15.71
N ALA A 292 9.14 33.05 16.96
CA ALA A 292 10.14 33.61 17.87
C ALA A 292 11.56 33.54 17.32
N ARG A 293 11.96 32.40 16.72
CA ARG A 293 13.27 32.24 16.08
C ARG A 293 13.43 33.17 14.86
N LEU A 294 12.41 33.28 14.02
CA LEU A 294 12.45 34.17 12.87
C LEU A 294 12.57 35.65 13.30
N ILE A 295 11.83 36.09 14.34
CA ILE A 295 11.94 37.43 14.87
C ILE A 295 13.32 37.69 15.45
N SER A 296 13.88 36.78 16.22
CA SER A 296 15.23 36.90 16.78
C SER A 296 16.31 37.01 15.68
N ALA A 297 16.19 36.17 14.65
CA ALA A 297 17.17 36.15 13.54
C ALA A 297 17.07 37.34 12.60
N THR A 298 15.91 37.99 12.48
CA THR A 298 15.69 39.18 11.64
C THR A 298 15.95 40.48 12.36
N GLY A 299 16.17 40.50 13.68
CA GLY A 299 16.39 41.68 14.48
C GLY A 299 15.20 42.64 14.58
N THR A 300 14.01 42.18 14.22
CA THR A 300 12.76 42.96 14.30
C THR A 300 12.04 42.72 15.59
N GLU A 301 12.26 43.59 16.62
CA GLU A 301 11.46 43.59 17.82
C GLU A 301 10.00 44.00 17.55
N PHE A 302 9.05 43.15 17.95
CA PHE A 302 7.65 43.52 18.03
C PHE A 302 7.41 44.42 19.27
N LYS A 303 7.38 45.71 19.11
CA LYS A 303 6.80 46.61 20.13
C LYS A 303 5.28 46.54 20.04
N SER A 304 4.65 45.79 20.94
CA SER A 304 3.21 45.88 21.20
C SER A 304 2.88 47.15 21.94
N SER A 305 2.54 48.22 21.23
CA SER A 305 1.81 49.37 21.76
C SER A 305 0.84 49.82 20.71
N HIS A 306 -0.44 49.76 21.05
CA HIS A 306 -1.64 50.40 20.44
C HIS A 306 -1.40 51.20 19.14
N GLY A 307 -1.69 50.57 17.99
CA GLY A 307 -1.80 51.33 16.75
C GLY A 307 -1.08 50.71 15.56
N ARG A 308 -1.88 50.21 14.59
CA ARG A 308 -1.53 49.79 13.20
C ARG A 308 -0.32 48.89 13.05
N CYS A 309 -0.55 47.59 12.86
CA CYS A 309 0.43 46.61 12.44
C CYS A 309 1.00 46.99 11.05
N SER A 310 2.06 47.74 11.01
CA SER A 310 2.98 47.77 9.87
C SER A 310 3.96 46.62 10.06
N GLY A 311 3.65 45.44 9.49
CA GLY A 311 4.60 44.31 9.46
C GLY A 311 5.86 44.78 8.77
N ALA A 312 7.02 44.76 9.47
CA ALA A 312 8.33 45.02 8.85
C ALA A 312 8.50 44.06 7.69
N ARG A 313 8.44 44.55 6.46
CA ARG A 313 8.80 43.80 5.25
C ARG A 313 10.31 43.64 5.29
N ILE A 314 10.79 42.39 5.35
CA ILE A 314 12.17 42.09 5.06
C ILE A 314 12.42 42.46 3.60
N ALA A 315 13.39 43.28 3.32
CA ALA A 315 13.49 44.00 2.07
C ALA A 315 13.69 43.14 0.80
N GLN A 316 14.08 41.85 0.97
CA GLN A 316 14.24 40.96 -0.17
C GLN A 316 13.89 39.51 0.22
N SER A 317 13.19 38.78 -0.67
CA SER A 317 12.82 37.37 -0.47
C SER A 317 14.03 36.43 -0.28
N GLY A 318 15.17 36.77 -0.89
CA GLY A 318 16.43 36.04 -0.75
C GLY A 318 17.02 36.09 0.66
N GLU A 319 16.82 37.20 1.38
CA GLU A 319 17.34 37.38 2.74
C GLU A 319 16.53 36.56 3.75
N LEU A 320 15.22 36.61 3.73
CA LEU A 320 14.37 35.75 4.58
C LEU A 320 14.58 34.27 4.25
N GLY A 321 14.70 33.92 2.98
CA GLY A 321 15.00 32.56 2.57
C GLY A 321 16.35 32.06 3.12
N ALA A 322 17.36 32.93 3.22
CA ALA A 322 18.65 32.60 3.85
C ALA A 322 18.49 32.27 5.33
N ILE A 323 17.73 33.12 6.03
CA ILE A 323 17.47 32.98 7.46
C ILE A 323 16.72 31.68 7.71
N ILE A 324 15.61 31.41 6.99
CA ILE A 324 14.84 30.19 7.10
C ILE A 324 15.71 28.94 6.87
N ALA A 325 16.51 28.94 5.81
CA ALA A 325 17.40 27.82 5.48
C ALA A 325 18.40 27.52 6.60
N LYS A 326 19.00 28.57 7.18
CA LYS A 326 19.97 28.44 8.27
C LYS A 326 19.33 28.02 9.59
N GLU A 327 18.27 28.73 10.02
CA GLU A 327 17.64 28.53 11.33
C GLU A 327 16.97 27.17 11.48
N PHE A 328 16.44 26.60 10.39
CA PHE A 328 15.70 25.35 10.40
C PHE A 328 16.38 24.22 9.63
N ALA A 329 17.63 24.42 9.18
CA ALA A 329 18.39 23.44 8.39
C ALA A 329 17.61 22.94 7.16
N LEU A 330 16.87 23.83 6.48
CA LEU A 330 16.03 23.50 5.34
C LEU A 330 16.77 23.75 4.00
N PRO A 331 16.43 22.99 2.94
CA PRO A 331 16.97 23.23 1.61
C PRO A 331 16.71 24.67 1.13
N ARG A 332 17.73 25.33 0.63
CA ARG A 332 17.67 26.74 0.23
C ARG A 332 16.56 27.05 -0.78
N ARG A 333 16.34 26.15 -1.73
CA ARG A 333 15.28 26.32 -2.75
C ARG A 333 13.89 26.35 -2.09
N PHE A 334 13.62 25.46 -1.14
CA PHE A 334 12.36 25.44 -0.38
C PHE A 334 12.22 26.68 0.50
N ALA A 335 13.25 27.07 1.23
CA ALA A 335 13.25 28.25 2.08
C ALA A 335 12.97 29.54 1.29
N ASN A 336 13.51 29.66 0.08
CA ASN A 336 13.24 30.78 -0.82
C ASN A 336 11.77 30.80 -1.29
N GLU A 337 11.17 29.65 -1.56
CA GLU A 337 9.76 29.56 -1.95
C GLU A 337 8.84 29.92 -0.78
N VAL A 338 9.16 29.47 0.45
CA VAL A 338 8.45 29.89 1.66
C VAL A 338 8.53 31.42 1.85
N ALA A 339 9.72 32.02 1.68
CA ALA A 339 9.89 33.47 1.77
C ALA A 339 9.05 34.21 0.73
N LYS A 340 9.01 33.73 -0.50
CA LYS A 340 8.20 34.27 -1.59
C LYS A 340 6.70 34.16 -1.28
N ARG A 341 6.21 32.98 -0.94
CA ARG A 341 4.78 32.73 -0.62
C ARG A 341 4.32 33.51 0.61
N SER A 342 5.20 33.70 1.59
CA SER A 342 4.90 34.52 2.79
C SER A 342 4.89 36.03 2.54
N ALA A 343 5.23 36.48 1.31
CA ALA A 343 5.48 37.88 1.00
C ALA A 343 6.48 38.53 1.98
N CYS A 344 7.53 37.79 2.34
CA CYS A 344 8.58 38.18 3.29
C CYS A 344 8.08 38.53 4.71
N SER A 345 6.94 38.00 5.11
CA SER A 345 6.39 38.15 6.46
C SER A 345 6.82 36.98 7.34
N ALA A 346 7.53 37.24 8.44
CA ALA A 346 7.93 36.21 9.41
C ALA A 346 6.72 35.45 9.99
N LYS A 347 5.61 36.15 10.27
CA LYS A 347 4.36 35.53 10.75
C LYS A 347 3.76 34.57 9.74
N LYS A 348 3.70 34.97 8.45
CA LYS A 348 3.21 34.08 7.38
C LYS A 348 4.17 32.94 7.09
N ALA A 349 5.49 33.19 7.15
CA ALA A 349 6.48 32.15 6.99
C ALA A 349 6.37 31.09 8.10
N ALA A 350 6.16 31.49 9.36
CA ALA A 350 5.93 30.57 10.45
C ALA A 350 4.70 29.66 10.20
N VAL A 351 3.60 30.22 9.70
CA VAL A 351 2.41 29.44 9.32
C VAL A 351 2.76 28.45 8.19
N LEU A 352 3.43 28.90 7.13
CA LEU A 352 3.82 28.01 6.01
C LEU A 352 4.82 26.92 6.42
N LEU A 353 5.64 27.14 7.43
CA LEU A 353 6.57 26.13 7.92
C LEU A 353 5.92 25.09 8.83
N THR A 354 4.82 25.43 9.53
CA THR A 354 4.23 24.59 10.57
C THR A 354 2.79 24.16 10.30
N GLU A 355 2.06 24.88 9.48
CA GLU A 355 0.63 24.69 9.23
C GLU A 355 0.28 24.89 7.74
N ASP A 356 1.19 24.47 6.82
CA ASP A 356 0.93 24.60 5.38
C ASP A 356 -0.20 23.68 4.95
N ARG A 357 -1.31 24.26 4.46
CA ARG A 357 -2.57 23.55 4.20
C ARG A 357 -2.90 23.48 2.73
N PHE A 358 -3.38 22.31 2.33
CA PHE A 358 -3.73 21.99 0.96
C PHE A 358 -5.03 21.20 0.91
N GLU A 359 -5.91 21.54 -0.01
CA GLU A 359 -7.09 20.76 -0.32
C GLU A 359 -6.69 19.50 -1.10
N ILE A 360 -7.12 18.33 -0.64
CA ILE A 360 -6.87 17.05 -1.30
C ILE A 360 -7.87 16.91 -2.44
N GLU A 361 -7.37 16.72 -3.65
CA GLU A 361 -8.16 16.48 -4.85
C GLU A 361 -8.45 14.99 -5.02
N SER A 362 -7.42 14.15 -4.86
CA SER A 362 -7.56 12.69 -4.93
C SER A 362 -6.43 11.96 -4.19
N ARG A 363 -6.59 10.64 -4.04
CA ARG A 363 -5.53 9.71 -3.59
C ARG A 363 -4.70 9.16 -4.75
N GLY A 364 -4.75 9.78 -5.91
CA GLY A 364 -4.24 9.18 -7.13
C GLY A 364 -5.08 7.99 -7.59
N ASP A 365 -4.54 7.22 -8.51
CA ASP A 365 -5.19 6.05 -9.10
C ASP A 365 -4.46 4.73 -8.78
N PHE A 366 -5.06 3.61 -9.16
CA PHE A 366 -4.49 2.28 -8.94
C PHE A 366 -3.21 1.99 -9.74
N SER A 367 -2.74 2.91 -10.58
CA SER A 367 -1.45 2.77 -11.27
C SER A 367 -0.26 3.25 -10.43
N LYS A 368 -0.52 4.10 -9.44
CA LYS A 368 0.49 4.76 -8.59
C LYS A 368 0.44 4.31 -7.12
N ASP A 369 -0.61 3.63 -6.68
CA ASP A 369 -0.75 3.12 -5.31
C ASP A 369 0.11 1.88 -5.08
N ILE A 370 0.46 1.62 -3.82
CA ILE A 370 1.22 0.41 -3.46
C ILE A 370 0.28 -0.73 -3.09
N VAL A 371 -0.85 -0.44 -2.45
CA VAL A 371 -1.82 -1.44 -2.00
C VAL A 371 -3.25 -0.97 -2.27
N THR A 372 -4.14 -1.94 -2.49
CA THR A 372 -5.58 -1.75 -2.55
C THR A 372 -6.15 -1.81 -1.14
N ALA A 373 -6.85 -0.76 -0.71
CA ALA A 373 -7.72 -0.80 0.45
C ALA A 373 -9.08 -1.36 0.04
N GLY A 374 -9.70 -2.14 0.92
CA GLY A 374 -10.89 -2.92 0.62
C GLY A 374 -10.56 -4.35 0.17
N GLY A 375 -11.56 -5.08 -0.25
CA GLY A 375 -11.47 -6.48 -0.64
C GLY A 375 -12.74 -7.24 -0.26
N LEU A 376 -12.72 -8.55 -0.32
CA LEU A 376 -13.84 -9.38 0.09
C LEU A 376 -14.23 -9.10 1.54
N ARG A 377 -15.52 -9.07 1.81
CA ARG A 377 -16.05 -8.79 3.15
C ARG A 377 -15.67 -9.91 4.11
N LEU A 378 -14.97 -9.57 5.19
CA LEU A 378 -14.44 -10.54 6.16
C LEU A 378 -15.52 -11.25 6.98
N ASP A 379 -16.73 -10.70 7.06
CA ASP A 379 -17.87 -11.32 7.73
C ASP A 379 -18.45 -12.54 6.98
N GLN A 380 -18.04 -12.73 5.73
CA GLN A 380 -18.37 -13.88 4.90
C GLN A 380 -17.41 -15.07 5.08
N PHE A 381 -16.34 -14.90 5.87
CA PHE A 381 -15.31 -15.91 6.07
C PHE A 381 -15.17 -16.32 7.52
N GLU A 382 -14.86 -17.58 7.73
CA GLU A 382 -14.47 -18.07 9.04
C GLU A 382 -12.98 -17.82 9.31
N CYS A 383 -12.66 -16.60 9.78
CA CYS A 383 -11.27 -16.17 10.04
C CYS A 383 -10.52 -17.01 11.11
N LYS A 384 -11.15 -18.04 11.69
CA LYS A 384 -10.49 -18.97 12.64
C LYS A 384 -9.83 -20.13 11.94
N SER A 385 -10.35 -20.53 10.78
CA SER A 385 -9.91 -21.70 10.01
C SER A 385 -9.09 -21.35 8.77
N MET A 386 -8.97 -20.09 8.44
CA MET A 386 -8.09 -19.61 7.36
C MET A 386 -6.60 -19.74 7.72
#